data_5dec192c8de27d1a2cf034a597bdc7fb
#
_entry.id   5dec192c8de27d1a2cf034a597bdc7fb
#
_cell.length_a   1.000
_cell.length_b   1.000
_cell.length_c   1.000
_cell.angle_alpha   90.00
_cell.angle_beta   90.00
_cell.angle_gamma   90.00
#
_symmetry.space_group_name_H-M   'P 1'
#
loop_
_entity.id
_entity.type
_entity.pdbx_description
1 polymer ?
#
loop_
_entity_poly.entity_id
_entity_poly.type
_entity_poly.pdbx_seq_one_letter_code
_entity_poly.pdbx_strand_id
1 'polypeptide(L)'
;MGEVVGAAILAHVPTIMLPEATRLDLNEGKEISLVPGLKRFRKEVMETLDYDTIVVLDSHWATTVEFVVTSAAERSGLFTSEELPRGMSQVPYAMKGDPELANAIAKYDEKN
;
A
#
# COMPACT_ATOMS: atom_id res chain seq x y z
N MET A 1 -0.97 25.70 1.10
CA MET A 1 0.29 24.94 1.02
C MET A 1 0.11 23.67 1.82
N GLY A 2 0.50 22.53 1.27
CA GLY A 2 0.34 21.24 1.97
C GLY A 2 1.34 21.07 3.12
N GLU A 3 0.98 20.22 4.07
CA GLU A 3 1.79 19.87 5.23
C GLU A 3 1.87 18.35 5.35
N VAL A 4 3.03 17.84 5.74
CA VAL A 4 3.19 16.41 6.07
C VAL A 4 2.84 16.20 7.52
N VAL A 5 1.68 15.60 7.78
CA VAL A 5 1.16 15.36 9.14
C VAL A 5 1.63 14.04 9.75
N GLY A 6 2.24 13.18 8.97
CA GLY A 6 2.81 11.92 9.45
C GLY A 6 3.62 11.20 8.39
N ALA A 7 4.50 10.33 8.82
CA ALA A 7 5.26 9.43 7.96
C ALA A 7 5.49 8.09 8.68
N ALA A 8 5.51 6.99 7.91
CA ALA A 8 5.75 5.67 8.46
C ALA A 8 6.48 4.78 7.44
N ILE A 9 7.21 3.82 7.96
CA ILE A 9 7.76 2.72 7.16
C ILE A 9 7.01 1.46 7.56
N LEU A 10 6.35 0.82 6.59
CA LEU A 10 5.54 -0.36 6.82
C LEU A 10 6.10 -1.53 6.01
N ALA A 11 6.33 -2.65 6.69
CA ALA A 11 6.63 -3.90 6.00
C ALA A 11 5.38 -4.42 5.28
N HIS A 12 5.55 -4.94 4.08
CA HIS A 12 4.48 -5.54 3.30
C HIS A 12 4.97 -6.85 2.68
N VAL A 13 4.54 -7.94 3.22
CA VAL A 13 4.82 -9.27 2.68
C VAL A 13 3.56 -9.84 2.05
N PRO A 14 3.64 -10.58 0.94
CA PRO A 14 2.47 -11.13 0.25
C PRO A 14 1.57 -11.96 1.15
N THR A 15 2.13 -12.62 2.17
CA THR A 15 1.38 -13.45 3.12
C THR A 15 0.28 -12.71 3.89
N ILE A 16 0.36 -11.39 4.05
CA ILE A 16 -0.72 -10.61 4.70
C ILE A 16 -2.03 -10.62 3.90
N MET A 17 -1.92 -10.88 2.60
CA MET A 17 -3.07 -10.95 1.68
C MET A 17 -3.74 -12.31 1.66
N LEU A 18 -3.14 -13.33 2.26
CA LEU A 18 -3.75 -14.65 2.39
C LEU A 18 -4.99 -14.62 3.28
N PRO A 19 -6.00 -15.48 3.02
CA PRO A 19 -7.10 -15.70 3.94
C PRO A 19 -6.58 -16.07 5.35
N GLU A 20 -7.26 -15.62 6.37
CA GLU A 20 -6.85 -15.88 7.78
C GLU A 20 -6.64 -17.37 8.05
N ALA A 21 -7.55 -18.23 7.61
CA ALA A 21 -7.43 -19.68 7.79
C ALA A 21 -6.12 -20.22 7.20
N THR A 22 -5.73 -19.74 6.02
CA THR A 22 -4.48 -20.12 5.37
C THR A 22 -3.26 -19.61 6.13
N ARG A 23 -3.31 -18.37 6.64
CA ARG A 23 -2.21 -17.82 7.45
C ARG A 23 -2.01 -18.61 8.74
N LEU A 24 -3.10 -18.96 9.42
CA LEU A 24 -3.05 -19.78 10.64
C LEU A 24 -2.51 -21.17 10.37
N ASP A 25 -2.94 -21.82 9.29
CA ASP A 25 -2.46 -23.15 8.89
C ASP A 25 -0.94 -23.14 8.61
N LEU A 26 -0.45 -22.13 7.88
CA LEU A 26 0.96 -21.98 7.56
C LEU A 26 1.84 -21.59 8.75
N ASN A 27 1.27 -21.09 9.84
CA ASN A 27 1.98 -20.57 11.00
C ASN A 27 1.58 -21.28 12.33
N GLU A 28 1.35 -22.58 12.26
CA GLU A 28 1.07 -23.43 13.43
C GLU A 28 -0.11 -22.93 14.30
N GLY A 29 -1.15 -22.45 13.65
CA GLY A 29 -2.36 -21.92 14.31
C GLY A 29 -2.20 -20.52 14.90
N LYS A 30 -1.10 -19.82 14.64
CA LYS A 30 -0.85 -18.46 15.13
C LYS A 30 -0.96 -17.44 13.99
N GLU A 31 -1.56 -16.29 14.28
CA GLU A 31 -1.55 -15.18 13.31
C GLU A 31 -0.13 -14.60 13.19
N ILE A 32 0.26 -14.23 11.98
CA ILE A 32 1.52 -13.52 11.75
C ILE A 32 1.47 -12.14 12.42
N SER A 33 2.53 -11.78 13.15
CA SER A 33 2.58 -10.54 13.95
C SER A 33 2.35 -9.26 13.16
N LEU A 34 2.61 -9.29 11.86
CA LEU A 34 2.43 -8.14 10.98
C LEU A 34 0.94 -7.75 10.84
N VAL A 35 0.02 -8.71 10.77
CA VAL A 35 -1.41 -8.43 10.63
C VAL A 35 -1.98 -7.64 11.82
N PRO A 36 -1.84 -8.09 13.08
CA PRO A 36 -2.27 -7.30 14.23
C PRO A 36 -1.48 -5.97 14.36
N GLY A 37 -0.21 -5.96 13.96
CA GLY A 37 0.60 -4.74 13.93
C GLY A 37 0.04 -3.67 12.98
N LEU A 38 -0.32 -4.04 11.76
CA LEU A 38 -0.94 -3.14 10.79
C LEU A 38 -2.33 -2.66 11.24
N LYS A 39 -3.15 -3.55 11.83
CA LYS A 39 -4.46 -3.16 12.39
C LYS A 39 -4.31 -2.14 13.51
N ARG A 40 -3.31 -2.33 14.39
CA ARG A 40 -3.01 -1.37 15.46
C ARG A 40 -2.49 -0.04 14.91
N PHE A 41 -1.56 -0.07 13.95
CA PHE A 41 -1.07 1.13 13.27
C PHE A 41 -2.21 1.93 12.64
N ARG A 42 -3.12 1.27 11.94
CA ARG A 42 -4.30 1.93 11.39
C ARG A 42 -5.10 2.65 12.47
N LYS A 43 -5.44 1.95 13.55
CA LYS A 43 -6.27 2.49 14.62
C LYS A 43 -5.59 3.60 15.44
N GLU A 44 -4.32 3.41 15.78
CA GLU A 44 -3.60 4.28 16.70
C GLU A 44 -2.91 5.47 16.02
N VAL A 45 -2.66 5.37 14.71
CA VAL A 45 -1.95 6.39 13.93
C VAL A 45 -2.84 6.94 12.83
N MET A 46 -3.20 6.13 11.84
CA MET A 46 -3.90 6.63 10.65
C MET A 46 -5.27 7.24 10.97
N GLU A 47 -6.06 6.61 11.87
CA GLU A 47 -7.38 7.10 12.24
C GLU A 47 -7.34 8.31 13.21
N THR A 48 -6.16 8.67 13.73
CA THR A 48 -5.97 9.82 14.61
C THR A 48 -5.39 11.05 13.92
N LEU A 49 -4.85 10.88 12.70
CA LEU A 49 -4.30 11.98 11.92
C LEU A 49 -5.39 12.59 11.03
N ASP A 50 -5.37 13.91 10.93
CA ASP A 50 -6.18 14.65 9.96
C ASP A 50 -5.38 14.80 8.65
N TYR A 51 -5.68 13.96 7.67
CA TYR A 51 -5.03 13.98 6.36
C TYR A 51 -6.06 13.75 5.25
N ASP A 52 -5.80 14.29 4.09
CA ASP A 52 -6.61 14.13 2.87
C ASP A 52 -5.97 13.20 1.83
N THR A 53 -4.66 13.10 1.84
CA THR A 53 -3.91 12.35 0.81
C THR A 53 -2.81 11.51 1.44
N ILE A 54 -2.63 10.30 0.92
CA ILE A 54 -1.54 9.39 1.28
C ILE A 54 -0.59 9.27 0.10
N VAL A 55 0.68 9.58 0.30
CA VAL A 55 1.75 9.34 -0.69
C VAL A 55 2.47 8.06 -0.31
N VAL A 56 2.46 7.08 -1.20
CA VAL A 56 3.12 5.79 -1.01
C VAL A 56 4.38 5.72 -1.86
N LEU A 57 5.51 5.49 -1.21
CA LEU A 57 6.78 5.18 -1.88
C LEU A 57 6.99 3.67 -1.84
N ASP A 58 6.80 3.03 -2.98
CA ASP A 58 6.91 1.57 -3.11
C ASP A 58 8.20 1.19 -3.83
N SER A 59 8.94 0.26 -3.27
CA SER A 59 10.19 -0.27 -3.83
C SER A 59 10.02 -1.51 -4.71
N HIS A 60 8.80 -2.02 -4.88
CA HIS A 60 8.53 -3.24 -5.65
C HIS A 60 8.48 -3.05 -7.16
N TRP A 61 8.29 -1.83 -7.62
CA TRP A 61 8.25 -1.53 -9.04
C TRP A 61 9.67 -1.29 -9.56
N ALA A 62 10.17 -2.20 -10.37
CA ALA A 62 11.47 -2.05 -11.01
C ALA A 62 11.34 -1.18 -12.26
N THR A 63 11.98 -0.03 -12.24
CA THR A 63 12.15 0.86 -13.39
C THR A 63 13.62 0.91 -13.77
N THR A 64 13.93 1.17 -15.04
CA THR A 64 15.30 1.16 -15.53
C THR A 64 16.06 2.46 -15.25
N VAL A 65 15.37 3.58 -15.19
CA VAL A 65 16.02 4.91 -15.14
C VAL A 65 15.30 5.93 -14.25
N GLU A 66 13.98 5.86 -14.15
CA GLU A 66 13.18 6.93 -13.58
C GLU A 66 12.21 6.45 -12.50
N PHE A 67 11.84 7.35 -11.60
CA PHE A 67 10.71 7.12 -10.71
C PHE A 67 9.39 7.19 -11.48
N VAL A 68 8.46 6.30 -11.16
CA VAL A 68 7.13 6.28 -11.75
C VAL A 68 6.12 6.80 -10.74
N VAL A 69 5.39 7.85 -11.10
CA VAL A 69 4.31 8.41 -10.29
C VAL A 69 2.97 8.06 -10.94
N THR A 70 2.08 7.41 -10.20
CA THR A 70 0.75 7.09 -10.70
C THR A 70 -0.18 8.30 -10.60
N SER A 71 -0.80 8.70 -11.71
CA SER A 71 -1.64 9.90 -11.81
C SER A 71 -3.10 9.61 -12.20
N ALA A 72 -3.54 8.36 -12.09
CA ALA A 72 -4.93 8.04 -12.37
C ALA A 72 -5.85 8.61 -11.28
N ALA A 73 -6.97 9.22 -11.68
CA ALA A 73 -7.97 9.75 -10.75
C ALA A 73 -8.66 8.65 -9.92
N GLU A 74 -8.85 7.49 -10.52
CA GLU A 74 -9.45 6.32 -9.86
C GLU A 74 -8.78 5.04 -10.33
N ARG A 75 -8.62 4.09 -9.44
CA ARG A 75 -8.20 2.72 -9.74
C ARG A 75 -9.04 1.73 -8.96
N SER A 76 -9.53 0.72 -9.65
CA SER A 76 -10.23 -0.40 -9.04
C SER A 76 -9.93 -1.69 -9.77
N GLY A 77 -10.07 -2.81 -9.10
CA GLY A 77 -9.84 -4.11 -9.68
C GLY A 77 -9.79 -5.21 -8.63
N LEU A 78 -9.24 -6.34 -9.04
CA LEU A 78 -8.95 -7.48 -8.17
C LEU A 78 -7.44 -7.71 -8.17
N PHE A 79 -6.84 -7.64 -6.99
CA PHE A 79 -5.44 -8.01 -6.83
C PHE A 79 -5.32 -9.52 -6.67
N THR A 80 -4.45 -10.10 -7.46
CA THR A 80 -4.01 -11.50 -7.34
C THR A 80 -2.49 -11.55 -7.39
N SER A 81 -1.89 -12.56 -6.78
CA SER A 81 -0.46 -12.77 -6.87
C SER A 81 -0.17 -14.12 -7.52
N GLU A 82 0.68 -14.13 -8.53
CA GLU A 82 1.19 -15.35 -9.15
C GLU A 82 2.18 -16.08 -8.24
N GLU A 83 2.82 -15.37 -7.32
CA GLU A 83 3.79 -15.92 -6.37
C GLU A 83 3.14 -16.81 -5.31
N LEU A 84 1.86 -16.59 -5.02
CA LEU A 84 1.11 -17.35 -4.01
C LEU A 84 -0.23 -17.87 -4.56
N PRO A 85 -0.24 -18.62 -5.67
CA PRO A 85 -1.48 -18.98 -6.37
C PRO A 85 -2.43 -19.85 -5.56
N ARG A 86 -1.95 -20.54 -4.55
CA ARG A 86 -2.77 -21.47 -3.73
C ARG A 86 -3.53 -20.80 -2.58
N GLY A 87 -3.14 -19.60 -2.20
CA GLY A 87 -3.69 -18.94 -1.02
C GLY A 87 -4.24 -17.54 -1.26
N MET A 88 -3.90 -16.93 -2.37
CA MET A 88 -4.37 -15.60 -2.71
C MET A 88 -5.73 -15.69 -3.38
N SER A 89 -6.75 -15.37 -2.63
CA SER A 89 -8.02 -14.98 -3.23
C SER A 89 -7.85 -13.67 -3.98
N GLN A 90 -8.68 -13.45 -4.97
CA GLN A 90 -8.78 -12.16 -5.61
C GLN A 90 -9.24 -11.11 -4.59
N VAL A 91 -8.36 -10.17 -4.27
CA VAL A 91 -8.65 -9.12 -3.28
C VAL A 91 -9.16 -7.88 -4.00
N PRO A 92 -10.42 -7.49 -3.78
CA PRO A 92 -10.96 -6.29 -4.43
C PRO A 92 -10.29 -5.04 -3.85
N TYR A 93 -10.01 -4.09 -4.73
CA TYR A 93 -9.57 -2.76 -4.34
C TYR A 93 -10.29 -1.69 -5.15
N ALA A 94 -10.52 -0.55 -4.51
CA ALA A 94 -11.01 0.66 -5.15
C ALA A 94 -10.37 1.86 -4.45
N MET A 95 -9.63 2.66 -5.19
CA MET A 95 -8.87 3.80 -4.67
C MET A 95 -9.11 5.03 -5.52
N LYS A 96 -9.23 6.18 -4.87
CA LYS A 96 -9.14 7.49 -5.52
C LYS A 96 -7.68 7.92 -5.51
N GLY A 97 -7.25 8.53 -6.59
CA GLY A 97 -5.94 9.16 -6.70
C GLY A 97 -6.04 10.68 -6.65
N ASP A 98 -4.89 11.31 -6.54
CA ASP A 98 -4.72 12.76 -6.65
C ASP A 98 -3.85 13.09 -7.87
N PRO A 99 -4.45 13.27 -9.06
CA PRO A 99 -3.70 13.56 -10.28
C PRO A 99 -2.95 14.90 -10.21
N GLU A 100 -3.47 15.88 -9.50
CA GLU A 100 -2.85 17.20 -9.38
C GLU A 100 -1.54 17.09 -8.59
N LEU A 101 -1.57 16.47 -7.42
CA LEU A 101 -0.39 16.23 -6.61
C LEU A 101 0.62 15.32 -7.34
N ALA A 102 0.16 14.24 -7.96
CA ALA A 102 1.02 13.33 -8.72
C ALA A 102 1.78 14.04 -9.85
N ASN A 103 1.08 14.87 -10.63
CA ASN A 103 1.72 15.66 -11.69
C ASN A 103 2.65 16.74 -11.13
N ALA A 104 2.33 17.34 -9.99
CA ALA A 104 3.22 18.30 -9.34
C ALA A 104 4.53 17.66 -8.89
N ILE A 105 4.47 16.45 -8.30
CA ILE A 105 5.66 15.67 -7.91
C ILE A 105 6.52 15.35 -9.13
N ALA A 106 5.92 14.80 -10.19
CA ALA A 106 6.65 14.46 -11.42
C ALA A 106 7.34 15.67 -12.04
N LYS A 107 6.64 16.80 -12.15
CA LYS A 107 7.21 18.05 -12.71
C LYS A 107 8.31 18.68 -11.85
N TYR A 108 8.32 18.41 -10.55
CA TYR A 108 9.37 18.92 -9.66
C TYR A 108 10.70 18.22 -9.95
N ASP A 109 10.67 16.93 -10.22
CA ASP A 109 11.87 16.14 -10.56
C ASP A 109 12.47 16.58 -11.91
N GLU A 110 11.65 16.90 -12.92
CA GLU A 110 12.12 17.38 -14.22
C GLU A 110 12.93 18.70 -14.18
N LYS A 111 12.83 19.46 -13.08
CA LYS A 111 13.49 20.78 -12.93
C LYS A 111 14.77 20.71 -12.11
N ASN A 112 15.08 19.60 -11.51
CA ASN A 112 16.23 19.41 -10.61
C ASN A 112 17.14 18.28 -11.10
#